data_7c12d470415b57488b18343a52d58f70
#
_entry.id   7c12d470415b57488b18343a52d58f70
#
_cell.length_a   1.000
_cell.length_b   1.000
_cell.length_c   1.000
_cell.angle_alpha   90.00
_cell.angle_beta   90.00
_cell.angle_gamma   90.00
#
_symmetry.space_group_name_H-M   'P 1'
#
loop_
_entity.id
_entity.type
_entity.pdbx_description
1 polymer ?
#
loop_
_entity_poly.entity_id
_entity_poly.type
_entity_poly.pdbx_seq_one_letter_code
_entity_poly.pdbx_strand_id
1 'polypeptide(L)'
;MSSFIVTAILTFVVLVIALVMFRYVGVPVYQVRGVNVQAILELAISGQATQSDWDVFIGIPIRQDAELDQIRYECAMLTDDITERQGKLVFSQSSRQKLTELLEQVKAKIEASE
;
A
#
# COMPACT_ATOMS: atom_id res chain seq x y z
N MET A 1 50.38 -7.91 7.99
CA MET A 1 49.38 -8.59 8.81
C MET A 1 48.35 -7.64 9.40
N SER A 2 48.76 -6.50 9.95
CA SER A 2 47.83 -5.52 10.53
C SER A 2 46.87 -4.94 9.48
N SER A 3 47.32 -4.70 8.23
CA SER A 3 46.48 -4.20 7.16
C SER A 3 45.43 -5.21 6.72
N PHE A 4 45.75 -6.49 6.78
CA PHE A 4 44.77 -7.54 6.46
C PHE A 4 43.64 -7.60 7.51
N ILE A 5 44.00 -7.49 8.78
CA ILE A 5 43.01 -7.46 9.88
C ILE A 5 42.15 -6.22 9.78
N VAL A 6 42.74 -5.06 9.51
CA VAL A 6 42.01 -3.79 9.36
C VAL A 6 41.03 -3.87 8.19
N THR A 7 41.46 -4.45 7.07
CA THR A 7 40.60 -4.64 5.90
C THR A 7 39.44 -5.59 6.21
N ALA A 8 39.71 -6.67 6.93
CA ALA A 8 38.68 -7.63 7.30
C ALA A 8 37.63 -7.00 8.24
N ILE A 9 38.07 -6.24 9.22
CA ILE A 9 37.19 -5.56 10.15
C ILE A 9 36.34 -4.50 9.41
N LEU A 10 36.97 -3.73 8.53
CA LEU A 10 36.27 -2.71 7.76
C LEU A 10 35.19 -3.34 6.87
N THR A 11 35.52 -4.45 6.18
CA THR A 11 34.56 -5.18 5.34
C THR A 11 33.39 -5.71 6.19
N PHE A 12 33.70 -6.26 7.35
CA PHE A 12 32.68 -6.77 8.25
C PHE A 12 31.72 -5.66 8.73
N VAL A 13 32.29 -4.51 9.10
CA VAL A 13 31.50 -3.36 9.54
C VAL A 13 30.57 -2.87 8.42
N VAL A 14 31.09 -2.76 7.19
CA VAL A 14 30.30 -2.36 6.03
C VAL A 14 29.16 -3.35 5.78
N LEU A 15 29.43 -4.65 5.87
CA LEU A 15 28.41 -5.68 5.69
C LEU A 15 27.31 -5.58 6.76
N VAL A 16 27.69 -5.37 8.02
CA VAL A 16 26.73 -5.23 9.12
C VAL A 16 25.88 -3.99 8.90
N ILE A 17 26.47 -2.85 8.51
CA ILE A 17 25.73 -1.64 8.23
C ILE A 17 24.75 -1.87 7.06
N ALA A 18 25.19 -2.54 5.99
CA ALA A 18 24.34 -2.85 4.85
C ALA A 18 23.17 -3.74 5.25
N LEU A 19 23.41 -4.75 6.09
CA LEU A 19 22.33 -5.63 6.58
C LEU A 19 21.33 -4.87 7.45
N VAL A 20 21.81 -3.99 8.33
CA VAL A 20 20.92 -3.19 9.17
C VAL A 20 20.10 -2.23 8.32
N MET A 21 20.73 -1.55 7.37
CA MET A 21 20.00 -0.66 6.46
C MET A 21 18.99 -1.43 5.62
N PHE A 22 19.34 -2.61 5.13
CA PHE A 22 18.45 -3.45 4.35
C PHE A 22 17.25 -3.91 5.18
N ARG A 23 17.47 -4.16 6.45
CA ARG A 23 16.40 -4.54 7.38
C ARG A 23 15.42 -3.40 7.60
N TYR A 24 15.92 -2.17 7.72
CA TYR A 24 15.07 -0.98 7.83
C TYR A 24 14.32 -0.67 6.53
N VAL A 25 14.97 -0.86 5.38
CA VAL A 25 14.36 -0.58 4.08
C VAL A 25 13.47 -1.75 3.62
N GLY A 26 13.78 -2.98 4.03
CA GLY A 26 13.00 -4.16 3.65
C GLY A 26 11.61 -4.22 4.27
N VAL A 27 11.42 -3.63 5.44
CA VAL A 27 10.12 -3.56 6.11
C VAL A 27 9.09 -2.72 5.34
N PRO A 28 9.48 -1.65 4.63
CA PRO A 28 8.51 -0.81 3.92
C PRO A 28 7.76 -1.47 2.76
N VAL A 29 8.20 -2.61 2.25
CA VAL A 29 7.45 -3.30 1.17
C VAL A 29 6.03 -3.60 1.63
N TYR A 30 5.85 -3.95 2.89
CA TYR A 30 4.56 -4.22 3.50
C TYR A 30 3.77 -2.93 3.73
N GLN A 31 4.43 -1.89 4.22
CA GLN A 31 3.82 -0.57 4.44
C GLN A 31 3.46 0.12 3.13
N VAL A 32 4.27 -0.07 2.09
CA VAL A 32 4.00 0.50 0.77
C VAL A 32 2.66 0.03 0.23
N ARG A 33 2.29 -1.23 0.45
CA ARG A 33 0.99 -1.73 0.00
C ARG A 33 -0.17 -1.08 0.76
N GLY A 34 -0.05 -0.95 2.08
CA GLY A 34 -1.06 -0.25 2.87
C GLY A 34 -1.21 1.20 2.44
N VAL A 35 -0.10 1.91 2.25
CA VAL A 35 -0.10 3.30 1.78
C VAL A 35 -0.68 3.38 0.37
N ASN A 36 -0.40 2.43 -0.50
CA ASN A 36 -0.97 2.41 -1.86
C ASN A 36 -2.49 2.22 -1.82
N VAL A 37 -3.00 1.34 -0.95
CA VAL A 37 -4.44 1.16 -0.78
C VAL A 37 -5.07 2.44 -0.24
N GLN A 38 -4.44 3.07 0.74
CA GLN A 38 -4.90 4.36 1.27
C GLN A 38 -4.96 5.42 0.18
N ALA A 39 -3.92 5.52 -0.65
CA ALA A 39 -3.85 6.50 -1.72
C ALA A 39 -4.96 6.30 -2.75
N ILE A 40 -5.22 5.07 -3.18
CA ILE A 40 -6.26 4.79 -4.17
C ILE A 40 -7.65 5.06 -3.59
N LEU A 41 -7.88 4.75 -2.31
CA LEU A 41 -9.15 5.05 -1.67
C LEU A 41 -9.38 6.56 -1.55
N GLU A 42 -8.35 7.32 -1.20
CA GLU A 42 -8.44 8.79 -1.14
C GLU A 42 -8.74 9.38 -2.51
N LEU A 43 -8.09 8.88 -3.56
CA LEU A 43 -8.36 9.33 -4.93
C LEU A 43 -9.79 9.00 -5.35
N ALA A 44 -10.28 7.81 -4.99
CA ALA A 44 -11.64 7.40 -5.33
C ALA A 44 -12.68 8.28 -4.62
N ILE A 45 -12.46 8.57 -3.34
CA ILE A 45 -13.39 9.40 -2.55
C ILE A 45 -13.42 10.84 -3.09
N SER A 46 -12.27 11.38 -3.50
CA SER A 46 -12.17 12.74 -4.02
C SER A 46 -12.61 12.86 -5.48
N GLY A 47 -12.92 11.75 -6.15
CA GLY A 47 -13.32 11.74 -7.55
C GLY A 47 -12.16 11.89 -8.52
N GLN A 48 -10.94 11.59 -8.10
CA GLN A 48 -9.74 11.74 -8.91
C GLN A 48 -9.18 10.42 -9.44
N ALA A 49 -9.74 9.29 -9.01
CA ALA A 49 -9.28 7.98 -9.46
C ALA A 49 -9.66 7.76 -10.92
N THR A 50 -8.75 7.14 -11.68
CA THR A 50 -9.01 6.74 -13.06
C THR A 50 -9.49 5.29 -13.09
N GLN A 51 -10.14 4.91 -14.20
CA GLN A 51 -10.58 3.52 -14.42
C GLN A 51 -9.38 2.56 -14.38
N SER A 52 -8.27 2.94 -15.00
CA SER A 52 -7.05 2.11 -15.01
C SER A 52 -6.52 1.85 -13.61
N ASP A 53 -6.43 2.90 -12.79
CA ASP A 53 -5.93 2.77 -11.41
C ASP A 53 -6.84 1.87 -10.58
N TRP A 54 -8.14 2.02 -10.73
CA TRP A 54 -9.11 1.23 -10.00
C TRP A 54 -9.06 -0.25 -10.44
N ASP A 55 -9.01 -0.50 -11.75
CA ASP A 55 -8.97 -1.85 -12.29
C ASP A 55 -7.72 -2.60 -11.84
N VAL A 56 -6.57 -1.92 -11.81
CA VAL A 56 -5.33 -2.51 -11.31
C VAL A 56 -5.46 -2.84 -9.83
N PHE A 57 -6.02 -1.94 -9.04
CA PHE A 57 -6.18 -2.15 -7.61
C PHE A 57 -7.08 -3.36 -7.32
N ILE A 58 -8.28 -3.42 -7.92
CA ILE A 58 -9.23 -4.49 -7.62
C ILE A 58 -8.87 -5.83 -8.30
N GLY A 59 -8.04 -5.77 -9.35
CA GLY A 59 -7.69 -6.96 -10.13
C GLY A 59 -6.52 -7.75 -9.58
N ILE A 60 -5.72 -7.19 -8.66
CA ILE A 60 -4.52 -7.84 -8.12
C ILE A 60 -4.76 -8.24 -6.67
N PRO A 61 -4.89 -9.55 -6.37
CA PRO A 61 -5.07 -9.99 -4.98
C PRO A 61 -3.89 -9.63 -4.09
N ILE A 62 -4.18 -9.24 -2.85
CA ILE A 62 -3.17 -8.92 -1.86
C ILE A 62 -2.95 -10.17 -0.99
N ARG A 63 -1.95 -10.96 -1.35
CA ARG A 63 -1.72 -12.26 -0.72
C ARG A 63 -1.03 -12.17 0.64
N GLN A 64 -0.30 -11.09 0.87
CA GLN A 64 0.47 -10.92 2.09
C GLN A 64 -0.34 -10.41 3.26
N ASP A 65 -1.55 -9.91 3.01
CA ASP A 65 -2.37 -9.30 4.05
C ASP A 65 -3.85 -9.58 3.78
N ALA A 66 -4.43 -10.45 4.58
CA ALA A 66 -5.82 -10.87 4.41
C ALA A 66 -6.80 -9.73 4.68
N GLU A 67 -6.47 -8.80 5.59
CA GLU A 67 -7.33 -7.65 5.88
C GLU A 67 -7.37 -6.67 4.72
N LEU A 68 -6.21 -6.38 4.13
CA LEU A 68 -6.15 -5.51 2.95
C LEU A 68 -6.83 -6.18 1.75
N ASP A 69 -6.69 -7.49 1.61
CA ASP A 69 -7.36 -8.22 0.54
C ASP A 69 -8.88 -8.20 0.71
N GLN A 70 -9.37 -8.28 1.94
CA GLN A 70 -10.80 -8.15 2.24
C GLN A 70 -11.29 -6.74 1.87
N ILE A 71 -10.52 -5.71 2.17
CA ILE A 71 -10.84 -4.33 1.79
C ILE A 71 -10.90 -4.21 0.27
N ARG A 72 -9.93 -4.79 -0.43
CA ARG A 72 -9.92 -4.83 -1.90
C ARG A 72 -11.18 -5.52 -2.45
N TYR A 73 -11.56 -6.64 -1.86
CA TYR A 73 -12.76 -7.39 -2.28
C TYR A 73 -14.02 -6.54 -2.09
N GLU A 74 -14.15 -5.86 -0.95
CA GLU A 74 -15.28 -4.97 -0.71
C GLU A 74 -15.31 -3.81 -1.71
N CYS A 75 -14.14 -3.28 -2.07
CA CYS A 75 -14.05 -2.26 -3.11
C CYS A 75 -14.50 -2.80 -4.47
N ALA A 76 -14.14 -4.05 -4.79
CA ALA A 76 -14.56 -4.69 -6.03
C ALA A 76 -16.10 -4.82 -6.10
N MET A 77 -16.73 -5.04 -4.97
CA MET A 77 -18.20 -5.11 -4.89
C MET A 77 -18.86 -3.78 -5.19
N LEU A 78 -18.17 -2.67 -5.01
CA LEU A 78 -18.69 -1.33 -5.31
C LEU A 78 -18.53 -0.95 -6.78
N THR A 79 -17.87 -1.77 -7.59
CA THR A 79 -17.57 -1.45 -8.99
C THR A 79 -18.83 -1.24 -9.82
N ASP A 80 -19.91 -1.94 -9.52
CA ASP A 80 -21.17 -1.80 -10.25
C ASP A 80 -21.83 -0.44 -10.05
N ASP A 81 -21.45 0.29 -9.01
CA ASP A 81 -22.01 1.59 -8.65
C ASP A 81 -21.17 2.76 -9.20
N ILE A 82 -20.18 2.46 -10.03
CA ILE A 82 -19.27 3.45 -10.57
C ILE A 82 -19.81 4.03 -11.87
N THR A 83 -19.79 5.37 -11.95
CA THR A 83 -20.06 6.10 -13.18
C THR A 83 -18.76 6.79 -13.61
N GLU A 84 -18.41 6.68 -14.90
CA GLU A 84 -17.22 7.33 -15.42
C GLU A 84 -17.58 8.70 -15.99
N ARG A 85 -16.87 9.74 -15.55
CA ARG A 85 -16.99 11.09 -16.06
C ARG A 85 -15.63 11.67 -16.37
N GLN A 86 -15.40 12.05 -17.63
CA GLN A 86 -14.15 12.68 -18.08
C GLN A 86 -12.91 11.84 -17.72
N GLY A 87 -13.03 10.51 -17.84
CA GLY A 87 -11.94 9.59 -17.52
C GLY A 87 -11.75 9.34 -16.03
N LYS A 88 -12.57 9.92 -15.18
CA LYS A 88 -12.49 9.74 -13.73
C LYS A 88 -13.72 9.02 -13.22
N LEU A 89 -13.53 8.23 -12.17
CA LEU A 89 -14.61 7.45 -11.57
C LEU A 89 -15.40 8.29 -10.59
N VAL A 90 -16.73 8.18 -10.67
CA VAL A 90 -17.65 8.83 -9.73
C VAL A 90 -18.45 7.76 -9.02
N PHE A 91 -18.40 7.76 -7.70
CA PHE A 91 -19.14 6.83 -6.86
C PHE A 91 -20.41 7.48 -6.33
N SER A 92 -21.44 6.67 -6.08
CA SER A 92 -22.63 7.15 -5.42
C SER A 92 -22.31 7.55 -3.96
N GLN A 93 -23.20 8.30 -3.33
CA GLN A 93 -22.98 8.76 -1.96
C GLN A 93 -22.83 7.60 -0.98
N SER A 94 -23.63 6.56 -1.13
CA SER A 94 -23.53 5.37 -0.28
C SER A 94 -22.21 4.64 -0.48
N SER A 95 -21.72 4.54 -1.73
CA SER A 95 -20.42 3.95 -2.02
C SER A 95 -19.30 4.80 -1.45
N ARG A 96 -19.40 6.13 -1.51
CA ARG A 96 -18.40 7.03 -0.89
C ARG A 96 -18.32 6.83 0.61
N GLN A 97 -19.44 6.66 1.28
CA GLN A 97 -19.46 6.37 2.71
C GLN A 97 -18.76 5.06 3.01
N LYS A 98 -19.02 4.02 2.22
CA LYS A 98 -18.36 2.73 2.37
C LYS A 98 -16.85 2.86 2.15
N LEU A 99 -16.44 3.60 1.12
CA LEU A 99 -15.02 3.85 0.87
C LEU A 99 -14.36 4.59 2.03
N THR A 100 -15.07 5.56 2.63
CA THR A 100 -14.56 6.29 3.79
C THR A 100 -14.35 5.35 4.98
N GLU A 101 -15.28 4.45 5.23
CA GLU A 101 -15.14 3.44 6.29
C GLU A 101 -13.94 2.54 6.03
N LEU A 102 -13.76 2.08 4.79
CA LEU A 102 -12.63 1.25 4.41
C LEU A 102 -11.32 2.00 4.55
N LEU A 103 -11.31 3.28 4.19
CA LEU A 103 -10.13 4.14 4.35
C LEU A 103 -9.73 4.26 5.82
N GLU A 104 -10.69 4.44 6.72
CA GLU A 104 -10.42 4.48 8.16
C GLU A 104 -9.82 3.18 8.66
N GLN A 105 -10.32 2.03 8.17
CA GLN A 105 -9.75 0.72 8.49
C GLN A 105 -8.30 0.61 8.04
N VAL A 106 -7.99 1.07 6.82
CA VAL A 106 -6.62 1.05 6.29
C VAL A 106 -5.70 1.94 7.12
N LYS A 107 -6.15 3.15 7.46
CA LYS A 107 -5.36 4.07 8.28
C LYS A 107 -5.05 3.48 9.65
N ALA A 108 -6.04 2.87 10.30
CA ALA A 108 -5.85 2.23 11.59
C ALA A 108 -4.86 1.08 11.50
N LYS A 109 -4.91 0.31 10.42
CA LYS A 109 -3.98 -0.79 10.19
C LYS A 109 -2.55 -0.30 9.97
N ILE A 110 -2.37 0.77 9.23
CA ILE A 110 -1.05 1.36 8.99
C ILE A 110 -0.47 1.88 10.32
N GLU A 111 -1.27 2.57 11.11
CA GLU A 111 -0.83 3.06 12.43
C GLU A 111 -0.45 1.90 13.36
N ALA A 112 -1.21 0.82 13.34
CA ALA A 112 -0.94 -0.36 14.16
C ALA A 112 0.34 -1.08 13.73
N SER A 113 0.75 -0.93 12.46
CA SER A 113 1.97 -1.56 11.93
C SER A 113 3.23 -0.78 12.28
N GLU A 114 3.11 0.47 12.65
CA GLU A 114 4.22 1.29 13.09
C GLU A 114 4.54 0.99 14.56
#